data_f94257f2914ba48dc15ca4f3ff86d404
#
_entry.id   f94257f2914ba48dc15ca4f3ff86d404
#
_cell.length_a   1.000
_cell.length_b   1.000
_cell.length_c   1.000
_cell.angle_alpha   90.00
_cell.angle_beta   90.00
_cell.angle_gamma   90.00
#
_symmetry.space_group_name_H-M   'P 1'
#
loop_
_entity.id
_entity.type
_entity.pdbx_description
1 polymer ?
#
loop_
_entity_poly.entity_id
_entity_poly.type
_entity_poly.pdbx_seq_one_letter_code
_entity_poly.pdbx_strand_id
1 'polypeptide(L)'
;MHLSMHNWMRAEPIETTIARLAKYGYKSIEISGEPDIYDSKEVKALLDHYGLTCWGSVTLMLGERNMPAKDEAQRAATVQYVKDCITMVKELDGYEMTIVPATVGKIVPDATPEEEWQWAVDGMKEVYEHSEAAGVRCAIEPLNRFETYFINRAEQAMVLAEATGPNCGVCLDAFHINIEEEDLYEAIRSTKGRLTDFHVAENNRWPAGMG
;
A
#
# COMPACT_ATOMS: atom_id res chain seq x y z
N MET A 1 4.07 0.45 -18.37
CA MET A 1 3.21 -0.39 -17.51
C MET A 1 3.64 -1.83 -17.67
N HIS A 2 3.79 -2.58 -16.59
CA HIS A 2 4.06 -4.01 -16.58
C HIS A 2 3.19 -4.67 -15.51
N LEU A 3 3.06 -5.99 -15.56
CA LEU A 3 2.29 -6.73 -14.57
C LEU A 3 3.20 -7.14 -13.42
N SER A 4 2.78 -6.80 -12.22
CA SER A 4 3.30 -7.31 -10.97
C SER A 4 2.27 -8.22 -10.30
N MET A 5 2.67 -8.98 -9.30
CA MET A 5 1.76 -9.78 -8.49
C MET A 5 2.21 -9.69 -7.03
N HIS A 6 1.28 -9.52 -6.13
CA HIS A 6 1.57 -9.54 -4.71
C HIS A 6 1.59 -10.95 -4.13
N ASN A 7 2.21 -11.13 -2.95
CA ASN A 7 2.40 -12.44 -2.34
C ASN A 7 1.42 -12.79 -1.21
N TRP A 8 0.69 -11.81 -0.66
CA TRP A 8 -0.11 -12.05 0.57
C TRP A 8 -1.44 -12.78 0.37
N MET A 9 -1.87 -13.03 -0.87
CA MET A 9 -3.11 -13.78 -1.14
C MET A 9 -2.94 -15.31 -1.06
N ARG A 10 -1.73 -15.79 -0.83
CA ARG A 10 -1.42 -17.22 -0.68
C ARG A 10 -0.42 -17.43 0.44
N ALA A 11 -0.81 -18.23 1.42
CA ALA A 11 0.09 -18.66 2.50
C ALA A 11 1.07 -19.72 1.97
N GLU A 12 2.14 -19.27 1.33
CA GLU A 12 3.23 -20.14 0.83
C GLU A 12 4.59 -19.44 1.04
N PRO A 13 5.71 -20.20 1.07
CA PRO A 13 7.04 -19.60 1.15
C PRO A 13 7.28 -18.62 0.01
N ILE A 14 7.98 -17.50 0.29
CA ILE A 14 8.25 -16.44 -0.69
C ILE A 14 8.97 -16.97 -1.93
N GLU A 15 9.91 -17.90 -1.79
CA GLU A 15 10.59 -18.54 -2.90
C GLU A 15 9.62 -19.25 -3.85
N THR A 16 8.62 -19.95 -3.30
CA THR A 16 7.59 -20.64 -4.09
C THR A 16 6.79 -19.64 -4.92
N THR A 17 6.42 -18.50 -4.32
CA THR A 17 5.75 -17.41 -5.04
C THR A 17 6.63 -16.85 -6.14
N ILE A 18 7.88 -16.49 -5.84
CA ILE A 18 8.82 -15.90 -6.81
C ILE A 18 9.04 -16.87 -7.99
N ALA A 19 9.33 -18.15 -7.72
CA ALA A 19 9.52 -19.17 -8.75
C ALA A 19 8.28 -19.34 -9.65
N ARG A 20 7.08 -19.31 -9.04
CA ARG A 20 5.81 -19.39 -9.78
C ARG A 20 5.60 -18.17 -10.66
N LEU A 21 5.85 -16.98 -10.17
CA LEU A 21 5.71 -15.74 -10.94
C LEU A 21 6.67 -15.72 -12.13
N ALA A 22 7.93 -16.10 -11.93
CA ALA A 22 8.91 -16.24 -13.00
C ALA A 22 8.44 -17.22 -14.09
N LYS A 23 7.92 -18.39 -13.67
CA LYS A 23 7.37 -19.42 -14.58
C LYS A 23 6.25 -18.87 -15.46
N TYR A 24 5.39 -17.98 -14.93
CA TYR A 24 4.29 -17.38 -15.68
C TYR A 24 4.64 -16.07 -16.38
N GLY A 25 5.92 -15.68 -16.37
CA GLY A 25 6.44 -14.54 -17.13
C GLY A 25 6.18 -13.17 -16.51
N TYR A 26 5.83 -13.11 -15.23
CA TYR A 26 5.81 -11.85 -14.48
C TYR A 26 7.20 -11.23 -14.43
N LYS A 27 7.27 -9.93 -14.34
CA LYS A 27 8.55 -9.19 -14.29
C LYS A 27 8.88 -8.67 -12.90
N SER A 28 7.86 -8.53 -12.06
CA SER A 28 8.04 -8.03 -10.71
C SER A 28 7.05 -8.68 -9.73
N ILE A 29 7.37 -8.53 -8.47
CA ILE A 29 6.54 -8.89 -7.34
C ILE A 29 6.31 -7.65 -6.46
N GLU A 30 5.15 -7.56 -5.87
CA GLU A 30 4.87 -6.67 -4.76
C GLU A 30 4.84 -7.51 -3.47
N ILE A 31 5.60 -7.09 -2.45
CA ILE A 31 5.82 -7.90 -1.25
C ILE A 31 4.98 -7.34 -0.12
N SER A 32 4.36 -8.21 0.67
CA SER A 32 3.64 -7.79 1.88
C SER A 32 4.54 -7.01 2.85
N GLY A 33 4.01 -5.96 3.45
CA GLY A 33 4.70 -5.10 4.39
C GLY A 33 4.96 -5.78 5.73
N GLU A 34 5.88 -6.74 5.73
CA GLU A 34 6.25 -7.55 6.89
C GLU A 34 7.78 -7.59 7.04
N PRO A 35 8.41 -6.44 7.38
CA PRO A 35 9.87 -6.32 7.45
C PRO A 35 10.50 -7.24 8.50
N ASP A 36 9.75 -7.64 9.53
CA ASP A 36 10.21 -8.58 10.55
C ASP A 36 10.22 -10.05 10.07
N ILE A 37 9.52 -10.35 8.96
CA ILE A 37 9.39 -11.71 8.41
C ILE A 37 10.39 -11.95 7.29
N TYR A 38 10.66 -10.93 6.47
CA TYR A 38 11.51 -11.08 5.29
C TYR A 38 12.92 -10.58 5.56
N ASP A 39 13.90 -11.47 5.42
CA ASP A 39 15.31 -11.06 5.25
C ASP A 39 15.49 -10.49 3.85
N SER A 40 15.72 -9.18 3.75
CA SER A 40 15.82 -8.47 2.47
C SER A 40 16.96 -9.03 1.59
N LYS A 41 18.07 -9.51 2.19
CA LYS A 41 19.20 -10.07 1.41
C LYS A 41 18.83 -11.41 0.80
N GLU A 42 18.14 -12.27 1.56
CA GLU A 42 17.68 -13.56 1.06
C GLU A 42 16.62 -13.37 -0.03
N VAL A 43 15.65 -12.49 0.18
CA VAL A 43 14.61 -12.18 -0.82
C VAL A 43 15.23 -11.57 -2.07
N LYS A 44 16.18 -10.64 -1.94
CA LYS A 44 16.89 -10.04 -3.08
C LYS A 44 17.64 -11.10 -3.90
N ALA A 45 18.33 -12.01 -3.23
CA ALA A 45 19.02 -13.11 -3.90
C ALA A 45 18.06 -14.04 -4.68
N LEU A 46 16.87 -14.32 -4.14
CA LEU A 46 15.83 -15.08 -4.84
C LEU A 46 15.31 -14.31 -6.06
N LEU A 47 15.03 -13.02 -5.92
CA LEU A 47 14.59 -12.18 -7.04
C LEU A 47 15.61 -12.19 -8.18
N ASP A 48 16.89 -12.00 -7.86
CA ASP A 48 17.99 -12.01 -8.82
C ASP A 48 18.13 -13.40 -9.49
N HIS A 49 18.01 -14.49 -8.71
CA HIS A 49 18.09 -15.86 -9.24
C HIS A 49 16.97 -16.16 -10.25
N TYR A 50 15.75 -15.72 -9.98
CA TYR A 50 14.60 -15.97 -10.84
C TYR A 50 14.36 -14.88 -11.89
N GLY A 51 15.15 -13.81 -11.90
CA GLY A 51 15.05 -12.71 -12.86
C GLY A 51 13.82 -11.83 -12.69
N LEU A 52 13.34 -11.67 -11.46
CA LEU A 52 12.28 -10.73 -11.08
C LEU A 52 12.88 -9.50 -10.40
N THR A 53 12.11 -8.42 -10.39
CA THR A 53 12.39 -7.23 -9.55
C THR A 53 11.33 -7.08 -8.47
N CYS A 54 11.67 -6.41 -7.37
CA CYS A 54 10.66 -5.89 -6.46
C CYS A 54 10.01 -4.66 -7.10
N TRP A 55 8.68 -4.65 -7.25
CA TRP A 55 7.95 -3.43 -7.60
C TRP A 55 7.85 -2.52 -6.38
N GLY A 56 7.42 -3.08 -5.28
CA GLY A 56 7.18 -2.37 -4.05
C GLY A 56 6.62 -3.26 -2.96
N SER A 57 5.97 -2.63 -2.03
CA SER A 57 5.29 -3.28 -0.91
C SER A 57 3.99 -2.56 -0.57
N VAL A 58 3.07 -3.25 0.09
CA VAL A 58 1.85 -2.66 0.66
C VAL A 58 1.83 -2.91 2.17
N THR A 59 1.39 -1.92 2.93
CA THR A 59 1.23 -2.06 4.38
C THR A 59 0.15 -3.08 4.72
N LEU A 60 0.42 -3.95 5.69
CA LEU A 60 -0.60 -4.77 6.34
C LEU A 60 -1.04 -4.07 7.62
N MET A 61 -2.04 -3.18 7.49
CA MET A 61 -2.56 -2.38 8.60
C MET A 61 -3.55 -3.23 9.44
N LEU A 62 -3.00 -4.14 10.23
CA LEU A 62 -3.73 -5.10 11.05
C LEU A 62 -3.45 -4.87 12.54
N GLY A 63 -4.38 -5.27 13.40
CA GLY A 63 -4.22 -5.17 14.86
C GLY A 63 -4.13 -3.71 15.32
N GLU A 64 -3.00 -3.36 15.93
CA GLU A 64 -2.78 -2.03 16.51
C GLU A 64 -2.21 -1.00 15.51
N ARG A 65 -1.95 -1.37 14.27
CA ARG A 65 -1.40 -0.47 13.24
C ARG A 65 -2.48 0.48 12.73
N ASN A 66 -2.44 1.75 13.17
CA ASN A 66 -3.45 2.76 12.83
C ASN A 66 -2.85 4.17 12.91
N MET A 67 -2.68 4.85 11.78
CA MET A 67 -2.15 6.22 11.79
C MET A 67 -3.07 7.24 12.46
N PRO A 68 -4.41 7.21 12.24
CA PRO A 68 -5.33 8.10 12.92
C PRO A 68 -5.69 7.66 14.35
N ALA A 69 -4.93 6.76 14.99
CA ALA A 69 -5.24 6.30 16.35
C ALA A 69 -5.23 7.45 17.37
N LYS A 70 -6.11 7.40 18.34
CA LYS A 70 -6.15 8.36 19.44
C LYS A 70 -4.92 8.27 20.36
N ASP A 71 -4.41 7.06 20.54
CA ASP A 71 -3.20 6.81 21.35
C ASP A 71 -1.95 7.25 20.57
N GLU A 72 -1.15 8.14 21.16
CA GLU A 72 0.07 8.67 20.53
C GLU A 72 1.15 7.60 20.37
N ALA A 73 1.30 6.69 21.33
CA ALA A 73 2.28 5.62 21.24
C ALA A 73 1.92 4.63 20.12
N GLN A 74 0.64 4.36 19.93
CA GLN A 74 0.15 3.56 18.82
C GLN A 74 0.44 4.23 17.48
N ARG A 75 0.22 5.54 17.34
CA ARG A 75 0.58 6.30 16.13
C ARG A 75 2.07 6.22 15.84
N ALA A 76 2.90 6.48 16.85
CA ALA A 76 4.36 6.42 16.71
C ALA A 76 4.86 5.04 16.28
N ALA A 77 4.32 3.97 16.88
CA ALA A 77 4.63 2.60 16.49
C ALA A 77 4.20 2.29 15.05
N THR A 78 3.04 2.81 14.63
CA THR A 78 2.55 2.64 13.26
C THR A 78 3.45 3.36 12.25
N VAL A 79 3.83 4.59 12.53
CA VAL A 79 4.77 5.37 11.69
C VAL A 79 6.10 4.63 11.57
N GLN A 80 6.63 4.10 12.66
CA GLN A 80 7.88 3.33 12.63
C GLN A 80 7.75 2.08 11.77
N TYR A 81 6.66 1.32 11.93
CA TYR A 81 6.39 0.16 11.09
C TYR A 81 6.40 0.50 9.59
N VAL A 82 5.77 1.61 9.19
CA VAL A 82 5.76 2.02 7.77
C VAL A 82 7.15 2.43 7.30
N LYS A 83 7.94 3.11 8.13
CA LYS A 83 9.35 3.42 7.83
C LYS A 83 10.19 2.14 7.65
N ASP A 84 9.95 1.12 8.47
CA ASP A 84 10.65 -0.17 8.35
C ASP A 84 10.26 -0.89 7.04
N CYS A 85 8.98 -0.83 6.63
CA CYS A 85 8.55 -1.32 5.32
C CYS A 85 9.24 -0.58 4.17
N ILE A 86 9.35 0.75 4.24
CA ILE A 86 10.06 1.56 3.23
C ILE A 86 11.54 1.16 3.16
N THR A 87 12.17 0.91 4.31
CA THR A 87 13.56 0.46 4.36
C THR A 87 13.72 -0.91 3.69
N MET A 88 12.81 -1.85 3.96
CA MET A 88 12.76 -3.14 3.27
C MET A 88 12.61 -2.97 1.75
N VAL A 89 11.71 -2.11 1.27
CA VAL A 89 11.53 -1.84 -0.16
C VAL A 89 12.82 -1.31 -0.78
N LYS A 90 13.50 -0.36 -0.11
CA LYS A 90 14.79 0.15 -0.56
C LYS A 90 15.86 -0.94 -0.69
N GLU A 91 15.96 -1.81 0.31
CA GLU A 91 16.94 -2.92 0.33
C GLU A 91 16.68 -3.94 -0.78
N LEU A 92 15.44 -4.03 -1.26
CA LEU A 92 15.02 -4.86 -2.38
C LEU A 92 15.12 -4.16 -3.74
N ASP A 93 15.68 -2.94 -3.80
CA ASP A 93 15.69 -2.08 -4.98
C ASP A 93 14.28 -1.81 -5.54
N GLY A 94 13.28 -1.79 -4.65
CA GLY A 94 11.88 -1.54 -5.00
C GLY A 94 11.60 -0.05 -5.23
N TYR A 95 10.47 0.20 -5.89
CA TYR A 95 10.10 1.55 -6.33
C TYR A 95 9.10 2.23 -5.39
N GLU A 96 8.11 1.49 -4.87
CA GLU A 96 6.95 2.07 -4.21
C GLU A 96 6.58 1.38 -2.89
N MET A 97 6.05 2.19 -1.97
CA MET A 97 5.40 1.73 -0.75
C MET A 97 3.95 2.20 -0.75
N THR A 98 3.02 1.29 -0.96
CA THR A 98 1.58 1.53 -0.86
C THR A 98 1.15 1.49 0.61
N ILE A 99 0.46 2.55 1.04
CA ILE A 99 0.10 2.77 2.44
C ILE A 99 -1.42 2.88 2.57
N VAL A 100 -2.01 1.93 3.29
CA VAL A 100 -3.36 2.04 3.82
C VAL A 100 -3.26 2.80 5.15
N PRO A 101 -3.88 3.98 5.34
CA PRO A 101 -3.63 4.79 6.54
C PRO A 101 -4.20 4.23 7.83
N ALA A 102 -5.33 3.53 7.77
CA ALA A 102 -6.07 3.06 8.95
C ALA A 102 -6.15 1.54 9.01
N THR A 103 -6.37 1.02 10.22
CA THR A 103 -6.51 -0.43 10.47
C THR A 103 -7.63 -1.04 9.66
N VAL A 104 -7.34 -2.12 8.94
CA VAL A 104 -8.33 -2.96 8.26
C VAL A 104 -9.21 -3.66 9.29
N GLY A 105 -10.52 -3.56 9.11
CA GLY A 105 -11.53 -4.05 10.05
C GLY A 105 -12.01 -2.99 11.05
N LYS A 106 -11.37 -1.83 11.12
CA LYS A 106 -11.82 -0.71 11.96
C LYS A 106 -12.81 0.15 11.18
N ILE A 107 -14.08 0.13 11.62
CA ILE A 107 -15.18 0.86 10.97
C ILE A 107 -15.76 1.99 11.83
N VAL A 108 -15.19 2.25 13.01
CA VAL A 108 -15.62 3.29 13.94
C VAL A 108 -14.43 4.16 14.32
N PRO A 109 -14.53 5.49 14.21
CA PRO A 109 -13.50 6.42 14.65
C PRO A 109 -13.34 6.42 16.18
N ASP A 110 -12.16 6.83 16.66
CA ASP A 110 -11.84 6.98 18.09
C ASP A 110 -11.95 8.45 18.56
N ALA A 111 -11.99 9.39 17.60
CA ALA A 111 -11.99 10.82 17.86
C ALA A 111 -12.83 11.57 16.83
N THR A 112 -12.74 12.89 16.81
CA THR A 112 -13.39 13.69 15.77
C THR A 112 -12.69 13.51 14.41
N PRO A 113 -13.40 13.69 13.30
CA PRO A 113 -12.79 13.60 11.97
C PRO A 113 -11.59 14.53 11.78
N GLU A 114 -11.65 15.73 12.38
CA GLU A 114 -10.59 16.74 12.31
C GLU A 114 -9.33 16.30 13.05
N GLU A 115 -9.47 15.70 14.24
CA GLU A 115 -8.36 15.19 15.03
C GLU A 115 -7.68 14.01 14.32
N GLU A 116 -8.47 13.03 13.89
CA GLU A 116 -7.95 11.84 13.20
C GLU A 116 -7.29 12.20 11.86
N TRP A 117 -7.86 13.15 11.13
CA TRP A 117 -7.26 13.68 9.92
C TRP A 117 -5.88 14.31 10.18
N GLN A 118 -5.79 15.17 11.22
CA GLN A 118 -4.53 15.81 11.55
C GLN A 118 -3.46 14.79 11.95
N TRP A 119 -3.81 13.80 12.78
CA TRP A 119 -2.88 12.74 13.18
C TRP A 119 -2.39 11.92 11.99
N ALA A 120 -3.28 11.59 11.07
CA ALA A 120 -2.88 10.89 9.85
C ALA A 120 -1.95 11.72 8.97
N VAL A 121 -2.24 13.02 8.78
CA VAL A 121 -1.38 13.94 8.02
C VAL A 121 0.00 14.05 8.66
N ASP A 122 0.07 14.20 9.98
CA ASP A 122 1.35 14.32 10.69
C ASP A 122 2.18 13.04 10.55
N GLY A 123 1.57 11.87 10.77
CA GLY A 123 2.24 10.59 10.57
C GLY A 123 2.69 10.36 9.12
N MET A 124 1.84 10.70 8.16
CA MET A 124 2.17 10.57 6.74
C MET A 124 3.32 11.51 6.32
N LYS A 125 3.44 12.70 6.90
CA LYS A 125 4.58 13.60 6.63
C LYS A 125 5.91 13.02 7.12
N GLU A 126 5.93 12.42 8.31
CA GLU A 126 7.13 11.73 8.82
C GLU A 126 7.52 10.54 7.93
N VAL A 127 6.54 9.78 7.49
CA VAL A 127 6.74 8.67 6.55
C VAL A 127 7.27 9.18 5.21
N TYR A 128 6.70 10.27 4.71
CA TYR A 128 7.11 10.90 3.46
C TYR A 128 8.56 11.37 3.48
N GLU A 129 9.01 12.05 4.55
CA GLU A 129 10.40 12.46 4.72
C GLU A 129 11.35 11.25 4.66
N HIS A 130 10.99 10.15 5.30
CA HIS A 130 11.78 8.91 5.26
C HIS A 130 11.78 8.29 3.85
N SER A 131 10.64 8.30 3.15
CA SER A 131 10.53 7.75 1.79
C SER A 131 11.36 8.53 0.77
N GLU A 132 11.35 9.87 0.83
CA GLU A 132 12.19 10.72 -0.02
C GLU A 132 13.69 10.45 0.25
N ALA A 133 14.10 10.35 1.51
CA ALA A 133 15.48 10.02 1.88
C ALA A 133 15.90 8.62 1.41
N ALA A 134 14.98 7.67 1.39
CA ALA A 134 15.19 6.32 0.91
C ALA A 134 15.23 6.22 -0.63
N GLY A 135 14.61 7.17 -1.33
CA GLY A 135 14.38 7.11 -2.77
C GLY A 135 13.25 6.13 -3.15
N VAL A 136 12.36 5.83 -2.22
CA VAL A 136 11.17 5.00 -2.39
C VAL A 136 9.96 5.91 -2.45
N ARG A 137 9.09 5.75 -3.43
CA ARG A 137 7.86 6.56 -3.52
C ARG A 137 6.79 6.02 -2.58
N CYS A 138 6.17 6.85 -1.78
CA CYS A 138 4.98 6.45 -1.03
C CYS A 138 3.69 6.78 -1.80
N ALA A 139 2.68 5.92 -1.66
CA ALA A 139 1.36 6.10 -2.24
C ALA A 139 0.28 5.76 -1.22
N ILE A 140 -0.86 6.43 -1.30
CA ILE A 140 -2.00 6.21 -0.40
C ILE A 140 -3.04 5.36 -1.12
N GLU A 141 -3.47 4.28 -0.48
CA GLU A 141 -4.53 3.42 -0.97
C GLU A 141 -5.83 3.62 -0.16
N PRO A 142 -6.92 4.04 -0.81
CA PRO A 142 -8.24 4.03 -0.21
C PRO A 142 -8.82 2.62 -0.23
N LEU A 143 -9.39 2.16 0.89
CA LEU A 143 -10.12 0.91 0.97
C LEU A 143 -11.63 1.16 1.05
N ASN A 144 -12.44 0.15 0.70
CA ASN A 144 -13.88 0.25 0.80
C ASN A 144 -14.39 0.40 2.26
N ARG A 145 -15.61 0.93 2.42
CA ARG A 145 -16.26 1.20 3.72
C ARG A 145 -16.49 -0.01 4.60
N PHE A 146 -16.42 -1.21 4.07
CA PHE A 146 -16.56 -2.44 4.85
C PHE A 146 -15.24 -2.87 5.49
N GLU A 147 -14.11 -2.35 4.99
CA GLU A 147 -12.77 -2.64 5.48
C GLU A 147 -12.19 -1.51 6.33
N THR A 148 -12.54 -0.24 6.06
CA THR A 148 -12.11 0.90 6.89
C THR A 148 -13.10 2.05 6.81
N TYR A 149 -13.07 2.93 7.83
CA TYR A 149 -13.91 4.13 7.88
C TYR A 149 -13.20 5.39 7.36
N PHE A 150 -11.86 5.38 7.25
CA PHE A 150 -11.09 6.63 7.19
C PHE A 150 -10.93 7.21 5.78
N ILE A 151 -10.32 6.46 4.87
CA ILE A 151 -10.12 6.88 3.46
C ILE A 151 -10.74 5.81 2.57
N ASN A 152 -11.81 6.15 1.84
CA ASN A 152 -12.56 5.19 1.02
C ASN A 152 -12.57 5.53 -0.46
N ARG A 153 -12.38 6.80 -0.84
CA ARG A 153 -12.52 7.28 -2.21
C ARG A 153 -11.22 7.87 -2.75
N ALA A 154 -11.05 7.83 -4.07
CA ALA A 154 -9.92 8.43 -4.78
C ALA A 154 -9.71 9.90 -4.42
N GLU A 155 -10.79 10.69 -4.31
CA GLU A 155 -10.75 12.09 -3.90
C GLU A 155 -10.13 12.26 -2.50
N GLN A 156 -10.51 11.44 -1.52
CA GLN A 156 -9.96 11.50 -0.17
C GLN A 156 -8.48 11.11 -0.14
N ALA A 157 -8.09 10.07 -0.91
CA ALA A 157 -6.70 9.68 -1.06
C ALA A 157 -5.86 10.80 -1.68
N MET A 158 -6.38 11.49 -2.69
CA MET A 158 -5.73 12.64 -3.31
C MET A 158 -5.51 13.79 -2.32
N VAL A 159 -6.51 14.14 -1.53
CA VAL A 159 -6.40 15.21 -0.51
C VAL A 159 -5.34 14.85 0.54
N LEU A 160 -5.30 13.60 1.00
CA LEU A 160 -4.27 13.15 1.94
C LEU A 160 -2.88 13.13 1.28
N ALA A 161 -2.76 12.68 0.04
CA ALA A 161 -1.49 12.68 -0.69
C ALA A 161 -0.95 14.10 -0.91
N GLU A 162 -1.82 15.05 -1.22
CA GLU A 162 -1.46 16.48 -1.36
C GLU A 162 -1.00 17.08 -0.02
N ALA A 163 -1.67 16.76 1.07
CA ALA A 163 -1.30 17.20 2.42
C ALA A 163 0.01 16.55 2.92
N THR A 164 0.32 15.35 2.44
CA THR A 164 1.53 14.58 2.77
C THR A 164 2.77 15.17 2.09
N GLY A 165 2.74 15.32 0.76
CA GLY A 165 3.90 15.85 0.04
C GLY A 165 3.74 15.85 -1.49
N PRO A 166 4.62 16.61 -2.20
CA PRO A 166 4.48 16.82 -3.65
C PRO A 166 4.63 15.53 -4.46
N ASN A 167 5.45 14.57 -4.01
CA ASN A 167 5.69 13.30 -4.70
C ASN A 167 4.87 12.14 -4.12
N CYS A 168 4.05 12.35 -3.11
CA CYS A 168 3.17 11.32 -2.59
C CYS A 168 2.15 10.91 -3.66
N GLY A 169 2.09 9.62 -3.96
CA GLY A 169 1.21 9.03 -4.96
C GLY A 169 -0.12 8.56 -4.38
N VAL A 170 -0.90 7.96 -5.26
CA VAL A 170 -2.13 7.23 -4.94
C VAL A 170 -2.07 5.88 -5.63
N CYS A 171 -2.38 4.81 -4.89
CA CYS A 171 -2.69 3.50 -5.43
C CYS A 171 -4.21 3.34 -5.43
N LEU A 172 -4.80 2.86 -6.52
CA LEU A 172 -6.23 2.51 -6.56
C LEU A 172 -6.38 1.01 -6.79
N ASP A 173 -7.27 0.38 -6.04
CA ASP A 173 -7.66 -1.02 -6.26
C ASP A 173 -9.05 -1.07 -6.92
N ALA A 174 -9.15 -1.74 -8.06
CA ALA A 174 -10.38 -1.88 -8.83
C ALA A 174 -11.54 -2.44 -7.98
N PHE A 175 -11.25 -3.35 -7.04
CA PHE A 175 -12.27 -3.88 -6.13
C PHE A 175 -12.80 -2.82 -5.18
N HIS A 176 -11.93 -2.02 -4.56
CA HIS A 176 -12.34 -0.99 -3.61
C HIS A 176 -13.09 0.14 -4.30
N ILE A 177 -12.59 0.67 -5.40
CA ILE A 177 -13.25 1.77 -6.13
C ILE A 177 -14.55 1.32 -6.80
N ASN A 178 -14.71 0.03 -7.14
CA ASN A 178 -15.99 -0.50 -7.63
C ASN A 178 -17.12 -0.43 -6.59
N ILE A 179 -16.78 -0.45 -5.30
CA ILE A 179 -17.75 -0.33 -4.20
C ILE A 179 -18.07 1.14 -3.88
N GLU A 180 -17.06 2.01 -3.96
CA GLU A 180 -17.13 3.37 -3.42
C GLU A 180 -17.41 4.46 -4.45
N GLU A 181 -17.02 4.26 -5.71
CA GLU A 181 -17.09 5.29 -6.74
C GLU A 181 -18.31 5.09 -7.66
N GLU A 182 -18.91 6.19 -8.08
CA GLU A 182 -20.00 6.17 -9.05
C GLU A 182 -19.50 5.88 -10.46
N ASP A 183 -18.29 6.35 -10.81
CA ASP A 183 -17.63 6.15 -12.09
C ASP A 183 -16.15 5.82 -11.87
N LEU A 184 -15.80 4.56 -12.14
CA LEU A 184 -14.42 4.05 -12.00
C LEU A 184 -13.42 4.79 -12.89
N TYR A 185 -13.84 5.17 -14.10
CA TYR A 185 -12.97 5.85 -15.05
C TYR A 185 -12.71 7.29 -14.61
N GLU A 186 -13.71 7.95 -14.03
CA GLU A 186 -13.52 9.29 -13.47
C GLU A 186 -12.67 9.27 -12.22
N ALA A 187 -12.83 8.27 -11.35
CA ALA A 187 -11.97 8.07 -10.20
C ALA A 187 -10.50 7.95 -10.61
N ILE A 188 -10.19 7.13 -11.62
CA ILE A 188 -8.83 7.00 -12.17
C ILE A 188 -8.35 8.32 -12.78
N ARG A 189 -9.17 9.01 -13.58
CA ARG A 189 -8.81 10.30 -14.20
C ARG A 189 -8.58 11.40 -13.18
N SER A 190 -9.31 11.40 -12.08
CA SER A 190 -9.20 12.41 -11.02
C SER A 190 -7.84 12.39 -10.31
N THR A 191 -7.11 11.27 -10.32
CA THR A 191 -5.79 11.17 -9.69
C THR A 191 -4.69 11.99 -10.41
N LYS A 192 -4.92 12.45 -11.66
CA LYS A 192 -4.14 13.47 -12.39
C LYS A 192 -2.61 13.32 -12.28
N GLY A 193 -2.09 12.16 -12.57
CA GLY A 193 -0.63 11.92 -12.58
C GLY A 193 -0.03 11.60 -11.19
N ARG A 194 -0.86 11.51 -10.15
CA ARG A 194 -0.46 10.94 -8.86
C ARG A 194 -0.75 9.43 -8.75
N LEU A 195 -1.44 8.83 -9.72
CA LEU A 195 -1.61 7.38 -9.78
C LEU A 195 -0.26 6.72 -10.03
N THR A 196 0.22 5.96 -9.09
CA THR A 196 1.53 5.30 -9.14
C THR A 196 1.41 3.79 -9.24
N ASP A 197 0.35 3.24 -8.67
CA ASP A 197 0.03 1.83 -8.79
C ASP A 197 -1.48 1.62 -8.97
N PHE A 198 -1.83 0.46 -9.52
CA PHE A 198 -3.23 0.08 -9.73
C PHE A 198 -3.40 -1.43 -9.49
N HIS A 199 -4.04 -1.76 -8.39
CA HIS A 199 -4.38 -3.14 -8.07
C HIS A 199 -5.59 -3.60 -8.88
N VAL A 200 -5.46 -4.76 -9.52
CA VAL A 200 -6.49 -5.31 -10.40
C VAL A 200 -7.11 -6.55 -9.78
N ALA A 201 -8.35 -6.41 -9.36
CA ALA A 201 -9.21 -7.52 -8.95
C ALA A 201 -10.63 -7.25 -9.43
N GLU A 202 -11.42 -8.32 -9.63
CA GLU A 202 -12.83 -8.18 -9.94
C GLU A 202 -13.66 -7.79 -8.70
N ASN A 203 -14.93 -7.46 -8.93
CA ASN A 203 -15.89 -7.08 -7.88
C ASN A 203 -16.10 -8.15 -6.81
N ASN A 204 -15.69 -9.38 -7.06
CA ASN A 204 -15.73 -10.52 -6.13
C ASN A 204 -14.34 -10.98 -5.67
N ARG A 205 -13.31 -10.15 -5.85
CA ARG A 205 -11.89 -10.46 -5.56
C ARG A 205 -11.30 -11.60 -6.42
N TRP A 206 -11.98 -12.01 -7.48
CA TRP A 206 -11.44 -12.98 -8.42
C TRP A 206 -10.52 -12.33 -9.45
N PRO A 207 -9.74 -13.12 -10.19
CA PRO A 207 -8.92 -12.60 -11.30
C PRO A 207 -9.75 -11.86 -12.33
N ALA A 208 -9.13 -10.87 -12.99
CA ALA A 208 -9.77 -10.06 -14.02
C ALA A 208 -10.47 -10.91 -15.11
N GLY A 209 -11.71 -10.58 -15.42
CA GLY A 209 -12.56 -11.29 -16.38
C GLY A 209 -13.40 -12.44 -15.77
N MET A 210 -13.34 -12.65 -14.46
CA MET A 210 -14.07 -13.71 -13.75
C MET A 210 -15.11 -13.16 -12.75
N GLY A 211 -15.32 -11.85 -12.73
CA GLY A 211 -16.36 -11.18 -11.93
C GLY A 211 -17.66 -10.93 -12.65
#